data_b65df53f91f7eac38329ed190679adc0
#
_entry.id   b65df53f91f7eac38329ed190679adc0
#
_cell.length_a   1.000
_cell.length_b   1.000
_cell.length_c   1.000
_cell.angle_alpha   90.00
_cell.angle_beta   90.00
_cell.angle_gamma   90.00
#
_symmetry.space_group_name_H-M   'P 1'
#
loop_
_entity.id
_entity.type
_entity.pdbx_description
1 polymer ?
#
loop_
_entity_poly.entity_id
_entity_poly.type
_entity_poly.pdbx_seq_one_letter_code
_entity_poly.pdbx_strand_id
1 'polypeptide(L)'
;IYNKGSGVLPMEIKFSKNAKETKLMLWPGAVLSFTLNGIPQETVVQLLPGTSVDRPFTMYQMPEVVEKGLNDLEYNLISALRRLSTLKKKKIGFLQGHGELNQYETKIARLLIAPYYNIQEVELQNNIHALDDFDGLIIADPKRNFSDKDLYLIDQFVMRGGDLMCFMNTLEINKDTLFRQGFTHSERKNIRLNDLLFDYGP
;
A
#
# COMPACT_ATOMS: atom_id res chain seq x y z
N ILE A 1 -5.71 -6.02 26.83
CA ILE A 1 -4.75 -7.11 26.57
C ILE A 1 -4.74 -7.34 25.05
N TYR A 2 -4.08 -6.45 24.30
CA TYR A 2 -4.01 -6.57 22.85
C TYR A 2 -2.73 -7.32 22.50
N ASN A 3 -2.92 -8.50 21.92
CA ASN A 3 -1.86 -9.41 21.50
C ASN A 3 -1.51 -9.16 20.02
N LYS A 4 -0.49 -9.79 19.48
CA LYS A 4 0.05 -9.70 18.10
C LYS A 4 -0.99 -9.68 16.95
N GLY A 5 -2.27 -9.90 17.21
CA GLY A 5 -3.36 -9.84 16.22
C GLY A 5 -4.19 -8.56 16.22
N SER A 6 -3.93 -7.60 17.12
CA SER A 6 -4.78 -6.41 17.31
C SER A 6 -4.56 -5.28 16.28
N GLY A 7 -3.55 -5.38 15.42
CA GLY A 7 -3.19 -4.31 14.48
C GLY A 7 -2.43 -3.13 15.09
N VAL A 8 -2.15 -3.16 16.41
CA VAL A 8 -1.27 -2.17 17.06
C VAL A 8 0.16 -2.68 17.05
N LEU A 9 1.08 -1.86 16.57
CA LEU A 9 2.51 -2.16 16.63
C LEU A 9 3.04 -1.93 18.05
N PRO A 10 3.81 -2.88 18.60
CA PRO A 10 4.44 -2.69 19.91
C PRO A 10 5.52 -1.61 19.84
N MET A 11 5.74 -0.93 20.96
CA MET A 11 6.82 0.02 21.18
C MET A 11 7.71 -0.49 22.32
N GLU A 12 8.98 -0.77 22.01
CA GLU A 12 9.98 -1.14 23.01
C GLU A 12 10.77 0.10 23.45
N ILE A 13 10.80 0.35 24.75
CA ILE A 13 11.56 1.45 25.35
C ILE A 13 12.66 0.85 26.22
N LYS A 14 13.90 1.28 26.00
CA LYS A 14 15.04 0.95 26.84
C LYS A 14 15.36 2.13 27.78
N PHE A 15 15.58 1.81 29.05
CA PHE A 15 16.04 2.75 30.04
C PHE A 15 16.93 2.08 31.09
N SER A 16 17.80 2.86 31.71
CA SER A 16 18.66 2.38 32.77
C SER A 16 18.05 2.75 34.13
N LYS A 17 17.90 1.77 35.01
CA LYS A 17 17.48 1.98 36.39
C LYS A 17 18.45 1.24 37.30
N ASN A 18 19.08 1.96 38.26
CA ASN A 18 20.06 1.39 39.19
C ASN A 18 21.21 0.63 38.49
N ALA A 19 21.81 1.23 37.47
CA ALA A 19 22.85 0.66 36.61
C ALA A 19 22.46 -0.67 35.89
N LYS A 20 21.15 -0.98 35.85
CA LYS A 20 20.63 -2.15 35.16
C LYS A 20 19.78 -1.70 33.96
N GLU A 21 20.07 -2.25 32.77
CA GLU A 21 19.26 -1.99 31.58
C GLU A 21 17.91 -2.69 31.74
N THR A 22 16.85 -1.93 31.55
CA THR A 22 15.47 -2.42 31.64
C THR A 22 14.76 -2.12 30.31
N LYS A 23 13.91 -3.03 29.86
CA LYS A 23 13.07 -2.90 28.67
C LYS A 23 11.60 -2.85 29.07
N LEU A 24 10.87 -1.91 28.51
CA LEU A 24 9.42 -1.80 28.65
C LEU A 24 8.79 -1.99 27.28
N MET A 25 7.79 -2.87 27.21
CA MET A 25 7.00 -3.08 26.00
C MET A 25 5.62 -2.46 26.18
N LEU A 26 5.25 -1.55 25.31
CA LEU A 26 3.96 -0.85 25.29
C LEU A 26 3.23 -1.14 23.98
N TRP A 27 1.89 -1.13 24.04
CA TRP A 27 1.00 -1.18 22.85
C TRP A 27 0.15 0.10 22.84
N PRO A 28 0.67 1.19 22.27
CA PRO A 28 0.02 2.49 22.31
C PRO A 28 -1.10 2.56 21.27
N GLY A 29 -2.25 2.05 21.60
CA GLY A 29 -3.42 2.03 20.73
C GLY A 29 -4.71 2.34 21.47
N ALA A 30 -5.72 2.74 20.70
CA ALA A 30 -7.09 2.91 21.15
C ALA A 30 -8.03 2.06 20.31
N VAL A 31 -9.13 1.59 20.88
CA VAL A 31 -10.22 0.93 20.15
C VAL A 31 -11.29 1.96 19.87
N LEU A 32 -11.67 2.10 18.62
CA LEU A 32 -12.84 2.85 18.20
C LEU A 32 -13.95 1.85 17.88
N SER A 33 -15.10 2.02 18.52
CA SER A 33 -16.30 1.26 18.22
C SER A 33 -17.40 2.19 17.70
N PHE A 34 -18.09 1.76 16.69
CA PHE A 34 -19.21 2.48 16.08
C PHE A 34 -20.31 1.51 15.67
N THR A 35 -21.56 1.88 15.92
CA THR A 35 -22.69 1.06 15.50
C THR A 35 -23.32 1.66 14.24
N LEU A 36 -23.23 0.91 13.14
CA LEU A 36 -23.80 1.31 11.85
C LEU A 36 -24.95 0.37 11.50
N ASN A 37 -26.15 0.92 11.33
CA ASN A 37 -27.37 0.16 11.04
C ASN A 37 -27.60 -1.02 12.00
N GLY A 38 -27.28 -0.84 13.28
CA GLY A 38 -27.45 -1.88 14.32
C GLY A 38 -26.31 -2.92 14.36
N ILE A 39 -25.32 -2.82 13.48
CA ILE A 39 -24.15 -3.71 13.44
C ILE A 39 -22.97 -3.01 14.11
N PRO A 40 -22.41 -3.56 15.21
CA PRO A 40 -21.24 -3.00 15.84
C PRO A 40 -20.01 -3.21 14.94
N GLN A 41 -19.27 -2.14 14.73
CA GLN A 41 -18.01 -2.13 14.01
C GLN A 41 -16.91 -1.65 14.96
N GLU A 42 -15.77 -2.31 14.93
CA GLU A 42 -14.61 -1.94 15.76
C GLU A 42 -13.35 -1.84 14.91
N THR A 43 -12.51 -0.88 15.23
CA THR A 43 -11.18 -0.76 14.66
C THR A 43 -10.19 -0.27 15.70
N VAL A 44 -8.92 -0.58 15.48
CA VAL A 44 -7.84 -0.16 16.36
C VAL A 44 -7.05 0.96 15.71
N VAL A 45 -6.70 1.96 16.52
CA VAL A 45 -5.91 3.13 16.12
C VAL A 45 -4.57 3.08 16.83
N GLN A 46 -3.48 3.20 16.08
CA GLN A 46 -2.14 3.42 16.63
C GLN A 46 -2.04 4.87 17.10
N LEU A 47 -1.70 5.08 18.38
CA LEU A 47 -1.56 6.43 18.96
C LEU A 47 -0.11 6.94 18.91
N LEU A 48 0.87 6.04 19.10
CA LEU A 48 2.28 6.36 19.01
C LEU A 48 2.96 5.43 18.01
N PRO A 49 4.04 5.85 17.36
CA PRO A 49 4.76 4.99 16.41
C PRO A 49 5.28 3.72 17.09
N GLY A 50 5.15 2.60 16.41
CA GLY A 50 5.75 1.33 16.85
C GLY A 50 7.26 1.33 16.60
N THR A 51 7.96 0.42 17.29
CA THR A 51 9.38 0.15 17.02
C THR A 51 9.57 -1.09 16.15
N SER A 52 10.62 -1.09 15.34
CA SER A 52 11.13 -2.35 14.79
C SER A 52 11.85 -3.12 15.90
N VAL A 53 11.88 -4.46 15.77
CA VAL A 53 12.49 -5.35 16.78
C VAL A 53 13.96 -4.97 17.07
N ASP A 54 14.67 -4.45 16.08
CA ASP A 54 16.09 -4.15 16.16
C ASP A 54 16.41 -2.70 16.58
N ARG A 55 15.40 -1.84 16.72
CA ARG A 55 15.57 -0.41 17.03
C ARG A 55 14.57 0.06 18.09
N PRO A 56 14.76 -0.32 19.37
CA PRO A 56 13.95 0.19 20.48
C PRO A 56 14.19 1.68 20.69
N PHE A 57 13.17 2.39 21.17
CA PHE A 57 13.33 3.79 21.59
C PHE A 57 14.07 3.88 22.92
N THR A 58 14.84 4.95 23.08
CA THR A 58 15.40 5.35 24.36
C THR A 58 14.49 6.38 25.05
N MET A 59 14.62 6.55 26.35
CA MET A 59 13.85 7.57 27.09
C MET A 59 14.08 8.99 26.56
N TYR A 60 15.26 9.28 26.00
CA TYR A 60 15.59 10.60 25.43
C TYR A 60 14.79 10.92 24.15
N GLN A 61 14.37 9.88 23.42
CA GLN A 61 13.57 10.02 22.20
C GLN A 61 12.08 10.15 22.48
N MET A 62 11.63 9.90 23.71
CA MET A 62 10.22 9.88 24.06
C MET A 62 9.49 11.22 23.79
N PRO A 63 10.06 12.40 24.05
CA PRO A 63 9.39 13.67 23.71
C PRO A 63 9.09 13.79 22.22
N GLU A 64 10.06 13.47 21.36
CA GLU A 64 9.90 13.48 19.90
C GLU A 64 8.86 12.43 19.42
N VAL A 65 8.87 11.24 20.01
CA VAL A 65 7.91 10.17 19.71
C VAL A 65 6.48 10.59 20.06
N VAL A 66 6.31 11.25 21.21
CA VAL A 66 5.00 11.76 21.66
C VAL A 66 4.54 12.91 20.77
N GLU A 67 5.41 13.85 20.43
CA GLU A 67 5.11 14.96 19.53
C GLU A 67 4.66 14.45 18.14
N LYS A 68 5.38 13.48 17.58
CA LYS A 68 4.98 12.83 16.34
C LYS A 68 3.62 12.15 16.46
N GLY A 69 3.38 11.42 17.56
CA GLY A 69 2.08 10.80 17.82
C GLY A 69 0.94 11.78 17.90
N LEU A 70 1.16 12.96 18.51
CA LEU A 70 0.16 14.04 18.58
C LEU A 70 -0.10 14.64 17.19
N ASN A 71 0.94 14.87 16.40
CA ASN A 71 0.81 15.41 15.05
C ASN A 71 0.04 14.44 14.11
N ASP A 72 0.24 13.13 14.30
CA ASP A 72 -0.42 12.09 13.48
C ASP A 72 -1.81 11.71 14.04
N LEU A 73 -2.19 12.16 15.24
CA LEU A 73 -3.39 11.70 15.94
C LEU A 73 -4.67 11.97 15.16
N GLU A 74 -4.83 13.19 14.66
CA GLU A 74 -6.01 13.59 13.88
C GLU A 74 -6.18 12.71 12.64
N TYR A 75 -5.10 12.55 11.87
CA TYR A 75 -5.09 11.69 10.69
C TYR A 75 -5.46 10.23 11.03
N ASN A 76 -4.87 9.68 12.10
CA ASN A 76 -5.11 8.31 12.52
C ASN A 76 -6.57 8.09 12.96
N LEU A 77 -7.15 9.06 13.69
CA LEU A 77 -8.55 9.00 14.13
C LEU A 77 -9.51 9.13 12.95
N ILE A 78 -9.31 10.11 12.07
CA ILE A 78 -10.16 10.32 10.89
C ILE A 78 -10.09 9.10 9.95
N SER A 79 -8.90 8.56 9.74
CA SER A 79 -8.71 7.35 8.93
C SER A 79 -9.44 6.14 9.52
N ALA A 80 -9.44 6.01 10.85
CA ALA A 80 -10.18 4.93 11.53
C ALA A 80 -11.70 5.12 11.43
N LEU A 81 -12.20 6.34 11.61
CA LEU A 81 -13.62 6.65 11.42
C LEU A 81 -14.07 6.37 9.99
N ARG A 82 -13.26 6.74 9.00
CA ARG A 82 -13.53 6.44 7.59
C ARG A 82 -13.63 4.93 7.35
N ARG A 83 -12.74 4.13 7.93
CA ARG A 83 -12.81 2.65 7.84
C ARG A 83 -14.11 2.10 8.43
N LEU A 84 -14.52 2.63 9.60
CA LEU A 84 -15.76 2.19 10.27
C LEU A 84 -17.04 2.61 9.52
N SER A 85 -17.03 3.77 8.87
CA SER A 85 -18.18 4.30 8.13
C SER A 85 -18.36 3.70 6.74
N THR A 86 -17.34 2.99 6.21
CA THR A 86 -17.38 2.42 4.86
C THR A 86 -17.95 1.01 4.89
N LEU A 87 -19.26 0.88 4.55
CA LEU A 87 -19.96 -0.41 4.51
C LEU A 87 -19.45 -1.33 3.40
N LYS A 88 -19.14 -0.78 2.22
CA LYS A 88 -18.67 -1.54 1.05
C LYS A 88 -17.35 -0.98 0.59
N LYS A 89 -16.31 -1.77 0.72
CA LYS A 89 -14.98 -1.40 0.19
C LYS A 89 -15.02 -1.48 -1.34
N LYS A 90 -14.47 -0.47 -1.99
CA LYS A 90 -14.20 -0.51 -3.43
C LYS A 90 -13.23 -1.65 -3.75
N LYS A 91 -13.41 -2.26 -4.92
CA LYS A 91 -12.63 -3.40 -5.39
C LYS A 91 -11.51 -2.92 -6.31
N ILE A 92 -10.27 -3.20 -5.93
CA ILE A 92 -9.06 -2.79 -6.68
C ILE A 92 -8.41 -4.04 -7.27
N GLY A 93 -8.22 -4.04 -8.60
CA GLY A 93 -7.50 -5.06 -9.33
C GLY A 93 -6.00 -4.72 -9.45
N PHE A 94 -5.12 -5.64 -9.10
CA PHE A 94 -3.72 -5.60 -9.51
C PHE A 94 -3.60 -6.39 -10.80
N LEU A 95 -3.30 -5.69 -11.90
CA LEU A 95 -3.15 -6.32 -13.21
C LEU A 95 -1.95 -7.27 -13.20
N GLN A 96 -2.16 -8.44 -13.78
CA GLN A 96 -1.15 -9.46 -14.03
C GLN A 96 -1.26 -9.94 -15.47
N GLY A 97 -0.16 -10.50 -15.99
CA GLY A 97 -0.13 -11.03 -17.34
C GLY A 97 0.90 -10.40 -18.26
N HIS A 98 1.41 -9.18 -17.92
CA HIS A 98 2.41 -8.46 -18.71
C HIS A 98 3.76 -8.34 -17.99
N GLY A 99 4.02 -9.21 -17.00
CA GLY A 99 5.28 -9.21 -16.23
C GLY A 99 5.35 -8.12 -15.17
N GLU A 100 4.20 -7.71 -14.66
CA GLU A 100 4.05 -6.77 -13.57
C GLU A 100 4.69 -7.30 -12.28
N LEU A 101 4.88 -6.41 -11.31
CA LEU A 101 5.35 -6.78 -9.98
C LEU A 101 4.36 -7.75 -9.32
N ASN A 102 4.91 -8.86 -8.81
CA ASN A 102 4.12 -9.90 -8.18
C ASN A 102 3.64 -9.53 -6.76
N GLN A 103 2.88 -10.43 -6.14
CA GLN A 103 2.31 -10.25 -4.81
C GLN A 103 3.36 -9.98 -3.72
N TYR A 104 4.55 -10.59 -3.82
CA TYR A 104 5.62 -10.41 -2.84
C TYR A 104 6.27 -9.03 -2.97
N GLU A 105 6.50 -8.58 -4.20
CA GLU A 105 7.09 -7.28 -4.50
C GLU A 105 6.15 -6.13 -4.12
N THR A 106 4.84 -6.30 -4.29
CA THR A 106 3.81 -5.32 -3.95
C THR A 106 3.25 -5.48 -2.53
N LYS A 107 3.78 -6.40 -1.72
CA LYS A 107 3.24 -6.78 -0.40
C LYS A 107 2.98 -5.59 0.52
N ILE A 108 3.93 -4.66 0.62
CA ILE A 108 3.80 -3.50 1.52
C ILE A 108 2.68 -2.58 1.03
N ALA A 109 2.62 -2.28 -0.27
CA ALA A 109 1.56 -1.46 -0.84
C ALA A 109 0.17 -2.10 -0.60
N ARG A 110 0.05 -3.41 -0.84
CA ARG A 110 -1.19 -4.16 -0.59
C ARG A 110 -1.60 -4.11 0.89
N LEU A 111 -0.67 -4.29 1.83
CA LEU A 111 -0.95 -4.20 3.26
C LEU A 111 -1.44 -2.81 3.69
N LEU A 112 -0.91 -1.75 3.10
CA LEU A 112 -1.29 -0.38 3.43
C LEU A 112 -2.69 -0.02 2.91
N ILE A 113 -3.10 -0.54 1.76
CA ILE A 113 -4.39 -0.23 1.14
C ILE A 113 -5.50 -1.24 1.52
N ALA A 114 -5.17 -2.46 1.94
CA ALA A 114 -6.15 -3.50 2.32
C ALA A 114 -7.17 -3.08 3.41
N PRO A 115 -6.85 -2.21 4.38
CA PRO A 115 -7.85 -1.70 5.32
C PRO A 115 -9.00 -0.95 4.65
N TYR A 116 -8.76 -0.32 3.49
CA TYR A 116 -9.70 0.58 2.80
C TYR A 116 -10.34 -0.05 1.55
N TYR A 117 -9.66 -1.00 0.90
CA TYR A 117 -10.05 -1.57 -0.38
C TYR A 117 -10.06 -3.09 -0.34
N ASN A 118 -10.89 -3.70 -1.18
CA ASN A 118 -10.85 -5.14 -1.45
C ASN A 118 -9.89 -5.37 -2.63
N ILE A 119 -8.75 -6.03 -2.37
CA ILE A 119 -7.67 -6.19 -3.33
C ILE A 119 -7.72 -7.58 -3.94
N GLN A 120 -7.69 -7.64 -5.27
CA GLN A 120 -7.61 -8.89 -6.03
C GLN A 120 -6.60 -8.77 -7.17
N GLU A 121 -6.07 -9.89 -7.63
CA GLU A 121 -5.34 -9.96 -8.88
C GLU A 121 -6.30 -10.19 -10.04
N VAL A 122 -5.99 -9.61 -11.18
CA VAL A 122 -6.80 -9.74 -12.39
C VAL A 122 -5.90 -9.90 -13.61
N GLU A 123 -6.27 -10.84 -14.48
CA GLU A 123 -5.66 -11.04 -15.80
C GLU A 123 -6.74 -10.78 -16.85
N LEU A 124 -6.37 -10.08 -17.93
CA LEU A 124 -7.33 -9.72 -18.97
C LEU A 124 -7.75 -10.91 -19.83
N GLN A 125 -6.80 -11.78 -20.21
CA GLN A 125 -7.00 -13.05 -20.94
C GLN A 125 -8.00 -12.96 -22.10
N ASN A 126 -8.04 -11.81 -22.80
CA ASN A 126 -9.03 -11.50 -23.83
C ASN A 126 -10.51 -11.54 -23.35
N ASN A 127 -10.77 -11.52 -22.06
CA ASN A 127 -12.13 -11.50 -21.51
C ASN A 127 -12.62 -10.05 -21.38
N ILE A 128 -13.65 -9.70 -22.15
CA ILE A 128 -14.23 -8.34 -22.16
C ILE A 128 -14.87 -7.95 -20.82
N HIS A 129 -15.18 -8.93 -19.96
CA HIS A 129 -15.78 -8.75 -18.65
C HIS A 129 -14.79 -8.85 -17.50
N ALA A 130 -13.47 -8.96 -17.79
CA ALA A 130 -12.45 -9.16 -16.77
C ALA A 130 -12.39 -8.03 -15.73
N LEU A 131 -12.74 -6.80 -16.12
CA LEU A 131 -12.67 -5.60 -15.31
C LEU A 131 -14.04 -5.10 -14.81
N ASP A 132 -15.16 -5.76 -15.14
CA ASP A 132 -16.51 -5.27 -14.84
C ASP A 132 -16.79 -5.12 -13.35
N ASP A 133 -16.19 -5.98 -12.52
CA ASP A 133 -16.38 -6.00 -11.07
C ASP A 133 -15.45 -5.05 -10.30
N PHE A 134 -14.53 -4.35 -10.98
CA PHE A 134 -13.53 -3.54 -10.34
C PHE A 134 -13.87 -2.06 -10.39
N ASP A 135 -13.60 -1.33 -9.29
CA ASP A 135 -13.72 0.12 -9.22
C ASP A 135 -12.39 0.81 -9.61
N GLY A 136 -11.26 0.12 -9.44
CA GLY A 136 -9.94 0.64 -9.77
C GLY A 136 -8.99 -0.46 -10.24
N LEU A 137 -8.02 -0.08 -11.08
CA LEU A 137 -6.99 -0.94 -11.64
C LEU A 137 -5.61 -0.38 -11.34
N ILE A 138 -4.73 -1.21 -10.82
CA ILE A 138 -3.32 -0.87 -10.58
C ILE A 138 -2.45 -1.70 -11.53
N ILE A 139 -1.63 -1.01 -12.32
CA ILE A 139 -0.62 -1.60 -13.20
C ILE A 139 0.76 -1.26 -12.61
N ALA A 140 1.51 -2.27 -12.18
CA ALA A 140 2.75 -2.10 -11.44
C ALA A 140 3.95 -2.65 -12.21
N ASP A 141 4.72 -1.75 -12.85
CA ASP A 141 5.95 -2.02 -13.61
C ASP A 141 5.81 -3.16 -14.63
N PRO A 142 4.92 -3.04 -15.63
CA PRO A 142 4.76 -4.02 -16.69
C PRO A 142 6.07 -4.13 -17.48
N LYS A 143 6.41 -5.36 -17.93
CA LYS A 143 7.66 -5.66 -18.64
C LYS A 143 7.43 -6.13 -20.06
N ARG A 144 6.19 -6.47 -20.40
CA ARG A 144 5.79 -6.94 -21.73
C ARG A 144 4.80 -5.97 -22.35
N ASN A 145 4.77 -5.94 -23.68
CA ASN A 145 3.85 -5.10 -24.44
C ASN A 145 2.40 -5.54 -24.20
N PHE A 146 1.52 -4.55 -24.14
CA PHE A 146 0.09 -4.78 -24.19
C PHE A 146 -0.37 -5.02 -25.62
N SER A 147 -1.27 -5.96 -25.80
CA SER A 147 -1.95 -6.17 -27.08
C SER A 147 -2.98 -5.06 -27.32
N ASP A 148 -3.40 -4.88 -28.59
CA ASP A 148 -4.47 -3.93 -28.92
C ASP A 148 -5.77 -4.23 -28.17
N LYS A 149 -6.04 -5.50 -27.92
CA LYS A 149 -7.21 -5.94 -27.15
C LYS A 149 -7.09 -5.55 -25.67
N ASP A 150 -5.91 -5.72 -25.07
CA ASP A 150 -5.69 -5.36 -23.67
C ASP A 150 -5.80 -3.85 -23.49
N LEU A 151 -5.20 -3.07 -24.40
CA LEU A 151 -5.33 -1.61 -24.39
C LEU A 151 -6.79 -1.18 -24.52
N TYR A 152 -7.56 -1.80 -25.42
CA TYR A 152 -8.99 -1.54 -25.59
C TYR A 152 -9.77 -1.87 -24.29
N LEU A 153 -9.48 -2.96 -23.62
CA LEU A 153 -10.15 -3.33 -22.37
C LEU A 153 -9.87 -2.34 -21.25
N ILE A 154 -8.63 -1.88 -21.13
CA ILE A 154 -8.24 -0.86 -20.17
C ILE A 154 -8.90 0.48 -20.51
N ASP A 155 -8.90 0.88 -21.77
CA ASP A 155 -9.59 2.08 -22.25
C ASP A 155 -11.08 2.05 -21.89
N GLN A 156 -11.76 0.96 -22.23
CA GLN A 156 -13.19 0.81 -21.91
C GLN A 156 -13.47 0.80 -20.40
N PHE A 157 -12.54 0.28 -19.59
CA PHE A 157 -12.64 0.34 -18.13
C PHE A 157 -12.58 1.79 -17.64
N VAL A 158 -11.63 2.58 -18.11
CA VAL A 158 -11.49 4.00 -17.75
C VAL A 158 -12.68 4.82 -18.26
N MET A 159 -13.12 4.59 -19.51
CA MET A 159 -14.28 5.28 -20.11
C MET A 159 -15.59 5.00 -19.36
N ARG A 160 -15.72 3.86 -18.68
CA ARG A 160 -16.85 3.54 -17.81
C ARG A 160 -16.75 4.13 -16.42
N GLY A 161 -15.69 4.90 -16.13
CA GLY A 161 -15.44 5.56 -14.84
C GLY A 161 -14.61 4.76 -13.86
N GLY A 162 -13.89 3.74 -14.32
CA GLY A 162 -12.90 3.02 -13.51
C GLY A 162 -11.65 3.88 -13.26
N ASP A 163 -11.13 3.81 -12.03
CA ASP A 163 -9.91 4.52 -11.65
C ASP A 163 -8.67 3.73 -12.12
N LEU A 164 -7.76 4.35 -12.87
CA LEU A 164 -6.51 3.72 -13.33
C LEU A 164 -5.30 4.33 -12.64
N MET A 165 -4.44 3.49 -12.07
CA MET A 165 -3.16 3.90 -11.48
C MET A 165 -2.02 3.08 -12.10
N CYS A 166 -1.07 3.77 -12.76
CA CYS A 166 0.06 3.15 -13.43
C CYS A 166 1.38 3.55 -12.78
N PHE A 167 2.16 2.56 -12.38
CA PHE A 167 3.54 2.73 -11.96
C PHE A 167 4.43 2.08 -13.01
N MET A 168 5.26 2.87 -13.70
CA MET A 168 6.04 2.39 -14.82
C MET A 168 7.46 2.90 -14.77
N ASN A 169 8.42 2.01 -15.03
CA ASN A 169 9.77 2.39 -15.40
C ASN A 169 9.83 2.58 -16.92
N THR A 170 10.07 3.81 -17.35
CA THR A 170 10.19 4.14 -18.78
C THR A 170 11.54 3.77 -19.38
N LEU A 171 12.52 3.51 -18.52
CA LEU A 171 13.89 3.14 -18.93
C LEU A 171 14.24 1.77 -18.38
N GLU A 172 14.89 0.98 -19.21
CA GLU A 172 15.53 -0.27 -18.83
C GLU A 172 17.04 -0.10 -18.77
N ILE A 173 17.64 -0.56 -17.68
CA ILE A 173 19.08 -0.56 -17.49
C ILE A 173 19.57 -1.97 -17.22
N ASN A 174 20.69 -2.35 -17.85
CA ASN A 174 21.35 -3.60 -17.55
C ASN A 174 22.15 -3.46 -16.25
N LYS A 175 21.58 -3.99 -15.15
CA LYS A 175 22.19 -3.93 -13.82
C LYS A 175 23.54 -4.65 -13.75
N ASP A 176 23.66 -5.80 -14.44
CA ASP A 176 24.90 -6.58 -14.43
C ASP A 176 26.05 -5.81 -15.12
N THR A 177 25.75 -5.13 -16.23
CA THR A 177 26.72 -4.27 -16.91
C THR A 177 27.10 -3.09 -16.03
N LEU A 178 26.13 -2.46 -15.37
CA LEU A 178 26.37 -1.37 -14.44
C LEU A 178 27.29 -1.79 -13.28
N PHE A 179 27.04 -2.95 -12.67
CA PHE A 179 27.86 -3.46 -11.57
C PHE A 179 29.28 -3.86 -12.01
N ARG A 180 29.45 -4.38 -13.24
CA ARG A 180 30.77 -4.83 -13.75
C ARG A 180 31.62 -3.70 -14.30
N GLN A 181 31.01 -2.73 -14.97
CA GLN A 181 31.69 -1.69 -15.73
C GLN A 181 31.61 -0.28 -15.11
N GLY A 182 30.72 -0.10 -14.11
CA GLY A 182 30.44 1.19 -13.49
C GLY A 182 29.56 2.13 -14.32
N PHE A 183 29.22 1.74 -15.55
CA PHE A 183 28.30 2.47 -16.43
C PHE A 183 27.49 1.50 -17.29
N THR A 184 26.33 1.95 -17.75
CA THR A 184 25.48 1.22 -18.69
C THR A 184 24.65 2.20 -19.52
N HIS A 185 24.21 1.77 -20.68
CA HIS A 185 23.26 2.52 -21.48
C HIS A 185 21.85 2.19 -21.01
N SER A 186 20.99 3.21 -20.94
CA SER A 186 19.57 3.02 -20.72
C SER A 186 18.84 2.91 -22.06
N GLU A 187 17.96 1.93 -22.17
CA GLU A 187 17.09 1.77 -23.31
C GLU A 187 15.65 2.15 -22.93
N ARG A 188 14.93 2.79 -23.85
CA ARG A 188 13.52 3.14 -23.61
C ARG A 188 12.65 1.90 -23.71
N LYS A 189 11.89 1.59 -22.66
CA LYS A 189 10.87 0.56 -22.72
C LYS A 189 9.70 1.03 -23.59
N ASN A 190 9.36 0.24 -24.59
CA ASN A 190 8.14 0.44 -25.35
C ASN A 190 7.12 -0.62 -24.92
N ILE A 191 6.24 -0.27 -24.00
CA ILE A 191 5.18 -1.15 -23.48
C ILE A 191 3.80 -0.81 -24.07
N ARG A 192 3.74 0.16 -25.04
CA ARG A 192 2.55 0.64 -25.73
C ARG A 192 1.48 1.29 -24.83
N LEU A 193 1.63 1.22 -23.50
CA LEU A 193 0.70 1.86 -22.57
C LEU A 193 0.83 3.39 -22.59
N ASN A 194 2.02 3.90 -22.99
CA ASN A 194 2.26 5.34 -23.11
C ASN A 194 1.31 6.02 -24.09
N ASP A 195 0.96 5.34 -25.19
CA ASP A 195 0.06 5.89 -26.22
C ASP A 195 -1.35 6.05 -25.64
N LEU A 196 -1.82 5.03 -24.92
CA LEU A 196 -3.11 5.09 -24.22
C LEU A 196 -3.14 6.20 -23.15
N LEU A 197 -2.10 6.31 -22.33
CA LEU A 197 -2.03 7.31 -21.27
C LEU A 197 -1.95 8.74 -21.82
N PHE A 198 -1.32 8.92 -22.99
CA PHE A 198 -1.25 10.22 -23.66
C PHE A 198 -2.64 10.75 -24.04
N ASP A 199 -3.55 9.88 -24.43
CA ASP A 199 -4.93 10.25 -24.81
C ASP A 199 -5.75 10.75 -23.60
N TYR A 200 -5.37 10.36 -22.37
CA TYR A 200 -6.01 10.82 -21.13
C TYR A 200 -5.39 12.09 -20.53
N GLY A 201 -4.31 12.59 -21.12
CA GLY A 201 -3.59 13.78 -20.67
C GLY A 201 -2.45 13.47 -19.69
N PRO A 202 -1.61 14.49 -19.39
CA PRO A 202 -0.52 14.35 -18.45
C PRO A 202 -0.99 14.26 -17.00
#